data_2fd5d497f7fd26730892afd5c760697d
#
_entry.id   2fd5d497f7fd26730892afd5c760697d
#
_cell.length_a   1.000
_cell.length_b   1.000
_cell.length_c   1.000
_cell.angle_alpha   90.00
_cell.angle_beta   90.00
_cell.angle_gamma   90.00
#
_symmetry.space_group_name_H-M   'P 1'
#
loop_
_entity.id
_entity.type
_entity.pdbx_description
1 polymer ?
#
loop_
_entity_poly.entity_id
_entity_poly.type
_entity_poly.pdbx_seq_one_letter_code
_entity_poly.pdbx_strand_id
1 'polypeptide(L)'
;MEMTVQQIIDGMIRKTGVKPLPPEKTCDRLMAGTPTQHVHKIATTFMATVEVIRKAAAMGVDMIVTHEPTWFTGMDDTDWLAGDEVYEAKRKLLAETGIAVWRFHDHMHMDADDGIFRGFDEEMNWAQYLLPPQECPMFHGRRMVKGFYRLPRTTLGELGERLKERLGVDTLRYIGDPGMAVERVALLPGGGSLGLGSEQMPMEWMRQANMDVLLCGEVTEWTLPAYVRDAWQLGLAKGILILGHERSEEWGMKHMVPWMRSVVGDLPVIFLDAGETFQYM
;
A
#
# COMPACT_ATOMS: atom_id res chain seq x y z
N MET A 1 -13.55 -9.55 24.88
CA MET A 1 -13.50 -10.97 24.41
C MET A 1 -12.04 -11.24 24.13
N GLU A 2 -11.50 -12.35 24.59
CA GLU A 2 -10.11 -12.70 24.35
C GLU A 2 -10.03 -13.50 23.04
N MET A 3 -9.16 -13.12 22.12
CA MET A 3 -9.00 -13.80 20.82
C MET A 3 -7.55 -14.24 20.65
N THR A 4 -7.36 -15.36 19.95
CA THR A 4 -6.01 -15.79 19.55
C THR A 4 -5.62 -15.16 18.22
N VAL A 5 -4.31 -15.11 17.93
CA VAL A 5 -3.76 -14.68 16.63
C VAL A 5 -4.48 -15.38 15.48
N GLN A 6 -4.65 -16.71 15.55
CA GLN A 6 -5.32 -17.48 14.48
C GLN A 6 -6.79 -17.08 14.30
N GLN A 7 -7.51 -16.85 15.38
CA GLN A 7 -8.92 -16.42 15.29
C GLN A 7 -9.06 -15.06 14.60
N ILE A 8 -8.10 -14.15 14.85
CA ILE A 8 -8.07 -12.83 14.18
C ILE A 8 -7.77 -13.01 12.69
N ILE A 9 -6.73 -13.78 12.33
CA ILE A 9 -6.36 -14.10 10.96
C ILE A 9 -7.55 -14.68 10.19
N ASP A 10 -8.16 -15.74 10.73
CA ASP A 10 -9.30 -16.41 10.10
C ASP A 10 -10.50 -15.48 9.93
N GLY A 11 -10.74 -14.62 10.93
CA GLY A 11 -11.79 -13.61 10.88
C GLY A 11 -11.57 -12.56 9.79
N MET A 12 -10.34 -12.08 9.66
CA MET A 12 -9.97 -11.10 8.64
C MET A 12 -10.06 -11.68 7.23
N ILE A 13 -9.47 -12.86 6.99
CA ILE A 13 -9.56 -13.55 5.70
C ILE A 13 -11.04 -13.81 5.33
N ARG A 14 -11.83 -14.32 6.27
CA ARG A 14 -13.26 -14.56 6.04
C ARG A 14 -14.01 -13.28 5.67
N LYS A 15 -13.65 -12.16 6.28
CA LYS A 15 -14.31 -10.87 6.02
C LYS A 15 -14.04 -10.34 4.61
N THR A 16 -12.89 -10.64 4.00
CA THR A 16 -12.63 -10.26 2.60
C THR A 16 -13.57 -10.96 1.61
N GLY A 17 -14.21 -12.07 2.02
CA GLY A 17 -14.98 -12.93 1.11
C GLY A 17 -14.10 -13.73 0.14
N VAL A 18 -12.78 -13.58 0.21
CA VAL A 18 -11.83 -14.32 -0.61
C VAL A 18 -11.64 -15.72 -0.02
N LYS A 19 -11.62 -16.73 -0.89
CA LYS A 19 -11.29 -18.09 -0.48
C LYS A 19 -9.85 -18.13 0.06
N PRO A 20 -9.59 -18.74 1.22
CA PRO A 20 -8.23 -18.86 1.74
C PRO A 20 -7.27 -19.45 0.70
N LEU A 21 -6.16 -18.79 0.48
CA LEU A 21 -5.12 -19.24 -0.44
C LEU A 21 -4.25 -20.29 0.24
N PRO A 22 -3.75 -21.30 -0.50
CA PRO A 22 -2.76 -22.22 -0.01
C PRO A 22 -1.49 -21.47 0.43
N PRO A 23 -0.82 -21.90 1.54
CA PRO A 23 0.36 -21.19 2.07
C PRO A 23 1.49 -20.98 1.07
N GLU A 24 1.66 -21.87 0.10
CA GLU A 24 2.66 -21.78 -0.96
C GLU A 24 2.29 -20.78 -2.09
N LYS A 25 1.07 -20.26 -2.07
CA LYS A 25 0.54 -19.33 -3.10
C LYS A 25 0.22 -17.94 -2.55
N THR A 26 0.62 -17.67 -1.32
CA THR A 26 0.37 -16.38 -0.70
C THR A 26 1.55 -15.94 0.14
N CYS A 27 1.74 -14.63 0.22
CA CYS A 27 2.64 -14.00 1.17
C CYS A 27 1.95 -13.66 2.51
N ASP A 28 0.65 -13.92 2.66
CA ASP A 28 -0.10 -13.70 3.91
C ASP A 28 0.26 -14.79 4.93
N ARG A 29 1.30 -14.50 5.72
CA ARG A 29 1.88 -15.47 6.66
C ARG A 29 2.10 -14.84 8.03
N LEU A 30 2.13 -15.70 9.05
CA LEU A 30 2.58 -15.32 10.39
C LEU A 30 4.12 -15.29 10.41
N MET A 31 4.69 -14.09 10.53
CA MET A 31 6.14 -13.85 10.45
C MET A 31 6.84 -13.96 11.79
N ALA A 32 6.11 -13.72 12.89
CA ALA A 32 6.58 -13.86 14.26
C ALA A 32 5.39 -14.20 15.20
N GLY A 33 5.68 -14.77 16.36
CA GLY A 33 4.66 -15.19 17.31
C GLY A 33 4.11 -16.59 17.03
N THR A 34 3.01 -16.95 17.68
CA THR A 34 2.35 -18.26 17.54
C THR A 34 0.86 -18.12 17.28
N PRO A 35 0.22 -19.06 16.54
CA PRO A 35 -1.22 -19.01 16.26
C PRO A 35 -2.11 -19.01 17.50
N THR A 36 -1.64 -19.61 18.59
CA THR A 36 -2.38 -19.76 19.86
C THR A 36 -2.18 -18.62 20.84
N GLN A 37 -1.29 -17.66 20.51
CA GLN A 37 -1.03 -16.49 21.35
C GLN A 37 -2.29 -15.65 21.52
N HIS A 38 -2.60 -15.24 22.74
CA HIS A 38 -3.71 -14.34 23.06
C HIS A 38 -3.37 -12.90 22.71
N VAL A 39 -4.35 -12.16 22.23
CA VAL A 39 -4.22 -10.78 21.75
C VAL A 39 -5.19 -9.89 22.53
N HIS A 40 -4.66 -8.83 23.13
CA HIS A 40 -5.43 -7.81 23.82
C HIS A 40 -5.40 -6.46 23.11
N LYS A 41 -4.39 -6.24 22.24
CA LYS A 41 -4.25 -5.02 21.43
C LYS A 41 -3.54 -5.30 20.12
N ILE A 42 -4.07 -4.70 19.07
CA ILE A 42 -3.58 -4.86 17.70
C ILE A 42 -3.07 -3.51 17.16
N ALA A 43 -1.99 -3.56 16.40
CA ALA A 43 -1.57 -2.44 15.55
C ALA A 43 -1.66 -2.84 14.08
N THR A 44 -2.09 -1.90 13.23
CA THR A 44 -1.96 -1.99 11.77
C THR A 44 -0.84 -1.07 11.32
N THR A 45 -0.09 -1.45 10.30
CA THR A 45 1.03 -0.67 9.75
C THR A 45 1.31 -1.09 8.33
N PHE A 46 1.95 -0.22 7.54
CA PHE A 46 2.44 -0.59 6.22
C PHE A 46 3.52 -1.69 6.33
N MET A 47 4.54 -1.47 7.16
CA MET A 47 5.68 -2.37 7.30
C MET A 47 6.14 -2.45 8.76
N ALA A 48 6.44 -3.66 9.26
CA ALA A 48 6.94 -3.88 10.63
C ALA A 48 8.43 -3.52 10.73
N THR A 49 8.76 -2.22 10.69
CA THR A 49 10.12 -1.72 10.92
C THR A 49 10.55 -1.90 12.37
N VAL A 50 11.85 -1.78 12.66
CA VAL A 50 12.38 -1.79 14.03
C VAL A 50 11.72 -0.69 14.89
N GLU A 51 11.48 0.49 14.31
CA GLU A 51 10.84 1.59 15.01
C GLU A 51 9.36 1.27 15.33
N VAL A 52 8.62 0.73 14.34
CA VAL A 52 7.23 0.28 14.55
C VAL A 52 7.15 -0.78 15.63
N ILE A 53 8.03 -1.79 15.62
CA ILE A 53 8.06 -2.84 16.65
C ILE A 53 8.30 -2.26 18.04
N ARG A 54 9.24 -1.32 18.18
CA ARG A 54 9.51 -0.63 19.46
C ARG A 54 8.34 0.20 19.93
N LYS A 55 7.72 0.98 19.03
CA LYS A 55 6.49 1.76 19.34
C LYS A 55 5.36 0.84 19.77
N ALA A 56 5.13 -0.23 19.04
CA ALA A 56 4.12 -1.23 19.36
C ALA A 56 4.33 -1.84 20.74
N ALA A 57 5.57 -2.26 21.07
CA ALA A 57 5.93 -2.80 22.38
C ALA A 57 5.68 -1.78 23.51
N ALA A 58 6.12 -0.53 23.33
CA ALA A 58 5.92 0.53 24.31
C ALA A 58 4.42 0.84 24.55
N MET A 59 3.56 0.55 23.57
CA MET A 59 2.11 0.75 23.65
C MET A 59 1.35 -0.51 24.08
N GLY A 60 2.03 -1.60 24.42
CA GLY A 60 1.42 -2.86 24.85
C GLY A 60 0.63 -3.55 23.74
N VAL A 61 1.13 -3.51 22.52
CA VAL A 61 0.56 -4.24 21.37
C VAL A 61 1.04 -5.70 21.41
N ASP A 62 0.11 -6.64 21.21
CA ASP A 62 0.41 -8.07 21.17
C ASP A 62 0.52 -8.61 19.73
N MET A 63 -0.13 -7.93 18.77
CA MET A 63 -0.13 -8.34 17.36
C MET A 63 -0.02 -7.13 16.44
N ILE A 64 0.91 -7.23 15.49
CA ILE A 64 1.01 -6.30 14.35
C ILE A 64 0.44 -6.98 13.11
N VAL A 65 -0.47 -6.30 12.43
CA VAL A 65 -0.91 -6.63 11.07
C VAL A 65 -0.17 -5.70 10.12
N THR A 66 0.69 -6.25 9.27
CA THR A 66 1.49 -5.50 8.30
C THR A 66 1.05 -5.81 6.88
N HIS A 67 1.19 -4.87 5.96
CA HIS A 67 0.90 -5.08 4.54
C HIS A 67 2.12 -5.66 3.82
N GLU A 68 3.28 -5.05 4.02
CA GLU A 68 4.51 -5.37 3.32
C GLU A 68 5.46 -6.28 4.13
N PRO A 69 6.52 -6.83 3.47
CA PRO A 69 7.41 -7.82 4.07
C PRO A 69 8.03 -7.40 5.40
N THR A 70 8.17 -8.37 6.27
CA THR A 70 8.95 -8.24 7.51
C THR A 70 10.44 -8.52 7.27
N TRP A 71 10.76 -9.39 6.30
CA TRP A 71 12.10 -9.97 6.09
C TRP A 71 12.73 -9.65 4.73
N PHE A 72 12.44 -8.49 4.16
CA PHE A 72 13.18 -7.84 3.05
C PHE A 72 13.04 -8.48 1.66
N THR A 73 12.21 -9.51 1.48
CA THR A 73 11.86 -10.06 0.17
C THR A 73 10.36 -10.17 0.00
N GLY A 74 9.87 -10.14 -1.24
CA GLY A 74 8.44 -10.20 -1.51
C GLY A 74 7.71 -11.41 -0.93
N MET A 75 8.42 -12.53 -0.71
CA MET A 75 7.87 -13.74 -0.09
C MET A 75 8.30 -13.94 1.36
N ASP A 76 9.04 -12.99 1.95
CA ASP A 76 9.58 -13.09 3.31
C ASP A 76 10.48 -14.32 3.52
N ASP A 77 11.18 -14.77 2.48
CA ASP A 77 12.13 -15.87 2.58
C ASP A 77 13.36 -15.45 3.38
N THR A 78 13.80 -16.29 4.33
CA THR A 78 14.86 -15.95 5.29
C THR A 78 16.12 -16.81 5.17
N ASP A 79 16.15 -17.83 4.31
CA ASP A 79 17.29 -18.73 4.17
C ASP A 79 18.59 -18.00 3.80
N TRP A 80 18.50 -16.96 2.97
CA TRP A 80 19.61 -16.13 2.52
C TRP A 80 20.14 -15.18 3.60
N LEU A 81 19.40 -15.00 4.71
CA LEU A 81 19.72 -14.12 5.84
C LEU A 81 20.48 -14.84 6.96
N ALA A 82 20.90 -16.08 6.76
CA ALA A 82 21.63 -16.84 7.78
C ALA A 82 22.94 -16.11 8.17
N GLY A 83 23.02 -15.66 9.42
CA GLY A 83 24.18 -14.89 9.93
C GLY A 83 24.15 -13.40 9.58
N ASP A 84 23.09 -12.88 8.98
CA ASP A 84 22.93 -11.44 8.73
C ASP A 84 22.63 -10.69 10.04
N GLU A 85 23.41 -9.65 10.33
CA GLU A 85 23.33 -8.92 11.60
C GLU A 85 21.99 -8.16 11.75
N VAL A 86 21.44 -7.62 10.66
CA VAL A 86 20.18 -6.86 10.68
C VAL A 86 19.02 -7.80 10.96
N TYR A 87 19.00 -8.93 10.26
CA TYR A 87 17.99 -9.96 10.45
C TYR A 87 18.00 -10.51 11.88
N GLU A 88 19.17 -10.92 12.39
CA GLU A 88 19.31 -11.48 13.72
C GLU A 88 18.92 -10.48 14.82
N ALA A 89 19.31 -9.20 14.67
CA ALA A 89 18.92 -8.16 15.62
C ALA A 89 17.41 -7.89 15.62
N LYS A 90 16.78 -7.83 14.44
CA LYS A 90 15.32 -7.63 14.32
C LYS A 90 14.56 -8.86 14.83
N ARG A 91 15.01 -10.07 14.50
CA ARG A 91 14.44 -11.32 15.00
C ARG A 91 14.51 -11.41 16.53
N LYS A 92 15.65 -11.02 17.12
CA LYS A 92 15.83 -10.94 18.57
C LYS A 92 14.86 -9.95 19.21
N LEU A 93 14.72 -8.75 18.61
CA LEU A 93 13.77 -7.75 19.11
C LEU A 93 12.33 -8.28 19.12
N LEU A 94 11.89 -8.96 18.06
CA LEU A 94 10.57 -9.58 18.01
C LEU A 94 10.40 -10.68 19.07
N ALA A 95 11.44 -11.50 19.29
CA ALA A 95 11.41 -12.53 20.32
C ALA A 95 11.35 -11.94 21.75
N GLU A 96 12.07 -10.84 22.00
CA GLU A 96 12.08 -10.16 23.31
C GLU A 96 10.76 -9.44 23.61
N THR A 97 10.11 -8.87 22.59
CA THR A 97 8.82 -8.18 22.75
C THR A 97 7.64 -9.14 22.80
N GLY A 98 7.78 -10.36 22.27
CA GLY A 98 6.70 -11.34 22.19
C GLY A 98 5.57 -10.96 21.23
N ILE A 99 5.74 -9.91 20.41
CA ILE A 99 4.72 -9.42 19.48
C ILE A 99 4.59 -10.40 18.31
N ALA A 100 3.36 -10.81 18.00
CA ALA A 100 3.05 -11.54 16.79
C ALA A 100 3.02 -10.56 15.59
N VAL A 101 3.59 -10.97 14.47
CA VAL A 101 3.53 -10.20 13.21
C VAL A 101 2.89 -11.05 12.13
N TRP A 102 1.79 -10.60 11.56
CA TRP A 102 1.10 -11.26 10.47
C TRP A 102 1.03 -10.33 9.27
N ARG A 103 1.46 -10.83 8.10
CA ARG A 103 1.35 -10.13 6.84
C ARG A 103 -0.03 -10.37 6.23
N PHE A 104 -0.70 -9.29 5.80
CA PHE A 104 -2.02 -9.28 5.18
C PHE A 104 -1.98 -8.45 3.90
N HIS A 105 -1.64 -9.09 2.80
CA HIS A 105 -1.40 -8.45 1.50
C HIS A 105 -2.33 -9.03 0.42
N ASP A 106 -2.18 -10.32 0.09
CA ASP A 106 -2.86 -10.91 -1.06
C ASP A 106 -4.38 -10.92 -0.89
N HIS A 107 -4.88 -11.37 0.25
CA HIS A 107 -6.31 -11.38 0.51
C HIS A 107 -6.88 -9.96 0.60
N MET A 108 -6.10 -8.97 1.01
CA MET A 108 -6.51 -7.56 1.02
C MET A 108 -6.70 -7.01 -0.39
N HIS A 109 -5.77 -7.29 -1.31
CA HIS A 109 -5.87 -6.90 -2.72
C HIS A 109 -6.92 -7.68 -3.50
N MET A 110 -7.17 -8.94 -3.13
CA MET A 110 -8.17 -9.79 -3.77
C MET A 110 -9.59 -9.52 -3.27
N ASP A 111 -9.75 -8.81 -2.17
CA ASP A 111 -11.05 -8.31 -1.71
C ASP A 111 -11.70 -7.47 -2.82
N ALA A 112 -12.99 -7.68 -3.04
CA ALA A 112 -13.76 -6.93 -4.02
C ALA A 112 -13.63 -5.41 -3.85
N ASP A 113 -13.41 -4.96 -2.61
CA ASP A 113 -13.25 -3.55 -2.26
C ASP A 113 -11.78 -3.08 -2.21
N ASP A 114 -10.82 -3.99 -2.23
CA ASP A 114 -9.37 -3.73 -2.12
C ASP A 114 -9.03 -2.64 -1.09
N GLY A 115 -8.60 -3.06 0.08
CA GLY A 115 -8.38 -2.16 1.20
C GLY A 115 -7.39 -1.04 0.96
N ILE A 116 -6.42 -1.23 0.05
CA ILE A 116 -5.41 -0.21 -0.29
C ILE A 116 -6.07 0.96 -1.05
N PHE A 117 -6.79 0.66 -2.13
CA PHE A 117 -7.50 1.70 -2.89
C PHE A 117 -8.58 2.38 -2.06
N ARG A 118 -9.36 1.59 -1.30
CA ARG A 118 -10.36 2.16 -0.39
C ARG A 118 -9.76 3.12 0.61
N GLY A 119 -8.65 2.74 1.27
CA GLY A 119 -7.99 3.58 2.25
C GLY A 119 -7.46 4.88 1.65
N PHE A 120 -6.89 4.83 0.45
CA PHE A 120 -6.48 6.02 -0.28
C PHE A 120 -7.67 6.91 -0.66
N ASP A 121 -8.75 6.32 -1.15
CA ASP A 121 -10.00 7.02 -1.47
C ASP A 121 -10.59 7.73 -0.25
N GLU A 122 -10.59 7.09 0.91
CA GLU A 122 -11.06 7.67 2.18
C GLU A 122 -10.14 8.81 2.62
N GLU A 123 -8.81 8.64 2.59
CA GLU A 123 -7.85 9.68 2.97
C GLU A 123 -7.97 10.91 2.08
N MET A 124 -8.07 10.72 0.77
CA MET A 124 -8.16 11.82 -0.20
C MET A 124 -9.59 12.36 -0.39
N ASN A 125 -10.61 11.65 0.11
CA ASN A 125 -12.02 11.89 -0.19
C ASN A 125 -12.32 11.85 -1.71
N TRP A 126 -11.76 10.83 -2.41
CA TRP A 126 -11.83 10.72 -3.87
C TRP A 126 -12.81 9.67 -4.41
N ALA A 127 -13.43 8.86 -3.57
CA ALA A 127 -14.41 7.84 -4.00
C ALA A 127 -15.50 8.39 -4.93
N GLN A 128 -15.92 9.65 -4.71
CA GLN A 128 -16.92 10.35 -5.53
C GLN A 128 -16.43 10.74 -6.94
N TYR A 129 -15.12 10.67 -7.19
CA TYR A 129 -14.49 11.03 -8.45
C TYR A 129 -14.07 9.82 -9.29
N LEU A 130 -14.36 8.61 -8.83
CA LEU A 130 -14.05 7.39 -9.58
C LEU A 130 -14.67 7.44 -10.98
N LEU A 131 -13.88 7.05 -11.97
CA LEU A 131 -14.37 6.93 -13.34
C LEU A 131 -15.43 5.82 -13.45
N PRO A 132 -16.44 6.02 -14.31
CA PRO A 132 -17.37 4.94 -14.63
C PRO A 132 -16.61 3.78 -15.30
N PRO A 133 -17.01 2.53 -15.04
CA PRO A 133 -16.26 1.35 -15.50
C PRO A 133 -15.86 1.38 -16.99
N GLN A 134 -16.76 1.84 -17.88
CA GLN A 134 -16.51 1.87 -19.33
C GLN A 134 -15.34 2.78 -19.74
N GLU A 135 -14.95 3.73 -18.89
CA GLU A 135 -13.81 4.64 -19.12
C GLU A 135 -12.50 4.14 -18.52
N CYS A 136 -12.53 3.05 -17.78
CA CYS A 136 -11.36 2.45 -17.14
C CYS A 136 -10.65 1.48 -18.09
N PRO A 137 -9.30 1.33 -17.96
CA PRO A 137 -8.53 0.46 -18.87
C PRO A 137 -8.80 -1.03 -18.64
N MET A 138 -8.37 -1.83 -19.60
CA MET A 138 -8.40 -3.30 -19.52
C MET A 138 -7.01 -3.83 -19.17
N PHE A 139 -6.98 -4.87 -18.33
CA PHE A 139 -5.76 -5.62 -18.02
C PHE A 139 -6.08 -7.12 -17.93
N HIS A 140 -5.40 -7.94 -18.71
CA HIS A 140 -5.63 -9.40 -18.80
C HIS A 140 -7.13 -9.78 -18.93
N GLY A 141 -7.86 -9.05 -19.78
CA GLY A 141 -9.29 -9.30 -20.03
C GLY A 141 -10.24 -8.82 -18.93
N ARG A 142 -9.74 -8.19 -17.88
CA ARG A 142 -10.53 -7.60 -16.80
C ARG A 142 -10.46 -6.07 -16.84
N ARG A 143 -11.56 -5.43 -16.46
CA ARG A 143 -11.61 -3.97 -16.36
C ARG A 143 -11.11 -3.52 -15.00
N MET A 144 -10.15 -2.60 -14.99
CA MET A 144 -9.55 -2.06 -13.78
C MET A 144 -10.37 -0.85 -13.34
N VAL A 145 -11.25 -1.03 -12.35
CA VAL A 145 -12.22 0.01 -11.94
C VAL A 145 -11.81 0.82 -10.71
N LYS A 146 -10.66 0.50 -10.11
CA LYS A 146 -10.16 1.19 -8.91
C LYS A 146 -8.97 2.06 -9.25
N GLY A 147 -8.83 3.17 -8.54
CA GLY A 147 -7.70 4.07 -8.71
C GLY A 147 -7.74 4.94 -9.97
N PHE A 148 -8.87 5.05 -10.66
CA PHE A 148 -9.05 5.91 -11.84
C PHE A 148 -10.07 6.99 -11.55
N TYR A 149 -9.68 8.26 -11.66
CA TYR A 149 -10.47 9.39 -11.19
C TYR A 149 -10.63 10.46 -12.25
N ARG A 150 -11.76 11.19 -12.17
CA ARG A 150 -11.96 12.49 -12.81
C ARG A 150 -12.10 13.53 -11.71
N LEU A 151 -11.00 14.19 -11.40
CA LEU A 151 -10.96 15.25 -10.40
C LEU A 151 -11.53 16.56 -10.95
N PRO A 152 -11.98 17.48 -10.10
CA PRO A 152 -12.15 18.88 -10.49
C PRO A 152 -10.85 19.41 -11.10
N ARG A 153 -10.98 20.19 -12.19
CA ARG A 153 -9.84 20.71 -12.92
C ARG A 153 -8.86 21.45 -12.01
N THR A 154 -7.60 21.09 -12.11
CA THR A 154 -6.49 21.63 -11.33
C THR A 154 -5.22 21.68 -12.19
N THR A 155 -4.07 21.99 -11.61
CA THR A 155 -2.76 21.85 -12.26
C THR A 155 -1.95 20.72 -11.63
N LEU A 156 -0.90 20.25 -12.33
CA LEU A 156 0.01 19.22 -11.77
C LEU A 156 0.66 19.72 -10.47
N GLY A 157 1.08 20.98 -10.42
CA GLY A 157 1.66 21.57 -9.21
C GLY A 157 0.69 21.64 -8.05
N GLU A 158 -0.54 22.14 -8.27
CA GLU A 158 -1.58 22.20 -7.23
C GLU A 158 -1.99 20.81 -6.74
N LEU A 159 -2.05 19.82 -7.64
CA LEU A 159 -2.29 18.43 -7.28
C LEU A 159 -1.17 17.90 -6.38
N GLY A 160 0.09 18.18 -6.75
CA GLY A 160 1.27 17.79 -5.95
C GLY A 160 1.24 18.39 -4.55
N GLU A 161 0.97 19.70 -4.41
CA GLU A 161 0.89 20.35 -3.09
C GLU A 161 -0.26 19.76 -2.24
N ARG A 162 -1.40 19.49 -2.82
CA ARG A 162 -2.54 18.86 -2.14
C ARG A 162 -2.21 17.44 -1.65
N LEU A 163 -1.48 16.66 -2.46
CA LEU A 163 -1.01 15.33 -2.07
C LEU A 163 0.00 15.43 -0.93
N LYS A 164 0.96 16.35 -0.98
CA LYS A 164 1.92 16.57 0.10
C LYS A 164 1.21 16.85 1.42
N GLU A 165 0.27 17.79 1.42
CA GLU A 165 -0.50 18.15 2.61
C GLU A 165 -1.30 16.96 3.18
N ARG A 166 -2.01 16.22 2.30
CA ARG A 166 -2.89 15.13 2.73
C ARG A 166 -2.13 13.87 3.15
N LEU A 167 -1.04 13.56 2.47
CA LEU A 167 -0.23 12.37 2.73
C LEU A 167 0.91 12.63 3.73
N GLY A 168 1.04 13.87 4.23
CA GLY A 168 2.03 14.22 5.23
C GLY A 168 3.47 14.04 4.75
N VAL A 169 3.75 14.39 3.48
CA VAL A 169 5.09 14.33 2.90
C VAL A 169 5.59 15.72 2.54
N ASP A 170 6.87 15.97 2.80
CA ASP A 170 7.47 17.28 2.50
C ASP A 170 7.92 17.40 1.03
N THR A 171 8.27 16.29 0.42
CA THR A 171 8.87 16.25 -0.92
C THR A 171 8.20 15.21 -1.81
N LEU A 172 7.86 15.59 -3.05
CA LEU A 172 7.43 14.67 -4.11
C LEU A 172 8.34 14.81 -5.32
N ARG A 173 8.75 13.69 -5.89
CA ARG A 173 9.37 13.65 -7.21
C ARG A 173 8.27 13.68 -8.27
N TYR A 174 8.48 14.42 -9.37
CA TYR A 174 7.51 14.51 -10.45
C TYR A 174 8.17 14.64 -11.82
N ILE A 175 7.40 14.37 -12.86
CA ILE A 175 7.73 14.67 -14.27
C ILE A 175 6.49 15.29 -14.90
N GLY A 176 6.70 16.34 -15.70
CA GLY A 176 5.64 17.10 -16.37
C GLY A 176 5.77 18.61 -16.14
N ASP A 177 4.93 19.40 -16.79
CA ASP A 177 4.82 20.84 -16.55
C ASP A 177 3.94 21.09 -15.32
N PRO A 178 4.43 21.74 -14.24
CA PRO A 178 3.61 22.06 -13.07
C PRO A 178 2.34 22.86 -13.40
N GLY A 179 2.36 23.66 -14.47
CA GLY A 179 1.21 24.45 -14.93
C GLY A 179 0.23 23.68 -15.83
N MET A 180 0.52 22.45 -16.21
CA MET A 180 -0.38 21.67 -17.07
C MET A 180 -1.72 21.40 -16.38
N ALA A 181 -2.81 21.52 -17.15
CA ALA A 181 -4.15 21.19 -16.65
C ALA A 181 -4.29 19.68 -16.40
N VAL A 182 -4.93 19.33 -15.30
CA VAL A 182 -5.15 17.95 -14.85
C VAL A 182 -6.63 17.78 -14.47
N GLU A 183 -7.24 16.75 -15.01
CA GLU A 183 -8.58 16.28 -14.65
C GLU A 183 -8.60 14.77 -14.44
N ARG A 184 -7.88 14.01 -15.28
CA ARG A 184 -7.89 12.55 -15.26
C ARG A 184 -6.61 12.01 -14.61
N VAL A 185 -6.79 11.37 -13.47
CA VAL A 185 -5.70 10.88 -12.62
C VAL A 185 -5.87 9.40 -12.36
N ALA A 186 -4.78 8.62 -12.40
CA ALA A 186 -4.82 7.25 -11.92
C ALA A 186 -3.80 7.03 -10.81
N LEU A 187 -4.19 6.24 -9.80
CA LEU A 187 -3.32 5.75 -8.73
C LEU A 187 -2.83 4.36 -9.10
N LEU A 188 -1.53 4.18 -9.11
CA LEU A 188 -0.82 2.91 -9.25
C LEU A 188 0.03 2.71 -7.98
N PRO A 189 -0.58 2.21 -6.88
CA PRO A 189 0.09 2.14 -5.59
C PRO A 189 1.19 1.07 -5.61
N GLY A 190 2.12 1.17 -4.68
CA GLY A 190 3.20 0.23 -4.46
C GLY A 190 3.97 -0.14 -5.72
N GLY A 191 4.13 -1.42 -5.94
CA GLY A 191 4.72 -1.98 -7.15
C GLY A 191 3.82 -1.96 -8.39
N GLY A 192 2.57 -1.49 -8.27
CA GLY A 192 1.62 -1.40 -9.39
C GLY A 192 2.13 -0.54 -10.55
N SER A 193 2.85 0.53 -10.25
CA SER A 193 3.47 1.41 -11.25
C SER A 193 4.68 0.80 -11.97
N LEU A 194 5.19 -0.35 -11.53
CA LEU A 194 6.17 -1.16 -12.25
C LEU A 194 5.54 -2.08 -13.31
N GLY A 195 4.19 -2.17 -13.33
CA GLY A 195 3.44 -2.86 -14.36
C GLY A 195 2.98 -4.28 -14.04
N LEU A 196 3.11 -4.75 -12.79
CA LEU A 196 2.62 -6.08 -12.35
C LEU A 196 3.09 -7.23 -13.27
N GLY A 197 4.38 -7.19 -13.66
CA GLY A 197 4.98 -8.15 -14.59
C GLY A 197 4.89 -7.75 -16.08
N SER A 198 4.31 -6.58 -16.39
CA SER A 198 4.18 -6.03 -17.75
C SER A 198 4.61 -4.56 -17.74
N GLU A 199 5.91 -4.28 -18.00
CA GLU A 199 6.48 -2.92 -17.88
C GLU A 199 5.74 -1.87 -18.72
N GLN A 200 5.09 -2.27 -19.82
CA GLN A 200 4.30 -1.38 -20.67
C GLN A 200 2.93 -1.00 -20.07
N MET A 201 2.44 -1.75 -19.08
CA MET A 201 1.07 -1.58 -18.54
C MET A 201 0.75 -0.14 -18.10
N PRO A 202 1.58 0.56 -17.31
CA PRO A 202 1.24 1.93 -16.88
C PRO A 202 1.11 2.91 -18.05
N MET A 203 1.96 2.76 -19.07
CA MET A 203 1.93 3.59 -20.28
C MET A 203 0.69 3.27 -21.14
N GLU A 204 0.33 1.99 -21.25
CA GLU A 204 -0.91 1.57 -21.91
C GLU A 204 -2.15 2.10 -21.20
N TRP A 205 -2.19 2.07 -19.89
CA TRP A 205 -3.30 2.61 -19.10
C TRP A 205 -3.41 4.13 -19.24
N MET A 206 -2.27 4.85 -19.23
CA MET A 206 -2.25 6.28 -19.48
C MET A 206 -2.88 6.61 -20.84
N ARG A 207 -2.62 5.80 -21.86
CA ARG A 207 -3.18 5.96 -23.20
C ARG A 207 -4.64 5.50 -23.29
N GLN A 208 -4.95 4.28 -22.84
CA GLN A 208 -6.28 3.67 -22.97
C GLN A 208 -7.37 4.46 -22.24
N ALA A 209 -7.06 4.94 -21.04
CA ALA A 209 -7.99 5.72 -20.22
C ALA A 209 -7.75 7.23 -20.34
N ASN A 210 -6.88 7.67 -21.26
CA ASN A 210 -6.53 9.08 -21.49
C ASN A 210 -6.19 9.82 -20.18
N MET A 211 -5.32 9.24 -19.35
CA MET A 211 -4.90 9.86 -18.09
C MET A 211 -3.96 11.04 -18.35
N ASP A 212 -4.16 12.13 -17.62
CA ASP A 212 -3.25 13.28 -17.60
C ASP A 212 -2.06 12.99 -16.71
N VAL A 213 -2.31 12.39 -15.53
CA VAL A 213 -1.31 12.12 -14.50
C VAL A 213 -1.47 10.70 -13.93
N LEU A 214 -0.34 10.02 -13.69
CA LEU A 214 -0.29 8.83 -12.85
C LEU A 214 0.36 9.16 -11.51
N LEU A 215 -0.27 8.75 -10.42
CA LEU A 215 0.29 8.73 -9.07
C LEU A 215 0.94 7.37 -8.88
N CYS A 216 2.24 7.36 -8.68
CA CYS A 216 3.05 6.15 -8.67
C CYS A 216 3.57 5.83 -7.28
N GLY A 217 3.56 4.55 -6.91
CA GLY A 217 4.35 4.06 -5.79
C GLY A 217 5.83 4.01 -6.16
N GLU A 218 6.29 2.92 -6.69
CA GLU A 218 7.67 2.74 -7.16
C GLU A 218 7.80 2.99 -8.66
N VAL A 219 8.99 3.37 -9.10
CA VAL A 219 9.27 3.57 -10.53
C VAL A 219 10.68 3.12 -10.90
N THR A 220 10.79 2.60 -12.13
CA THR A 220 12.07 2.36 -12.81
C THR A 220 12.29 3.44 -13.85
N GLU A 221 13.41 4.17 -13.79
CA GLU A 221 13.60 5.42 -14.55
C GLU A 221 13.50 5.27 -16.07
N TRP A 222 13.87 4.11 -16.64
CA TRP A 222 13.83 3.88 -18.10
C TRP A 222 12.47 3.39 -18.63
N THR A 223 11.47 3.18 -17.79
CA THR A 223 10.11 2.76 -18.20
C THR A 223 9.16 3.96 -18.24
N LEU A 224 8.12 3.97 -17.39
CA LEU A 224 7.14 5.04 -17.32
C LEU A 224 7.75 6.45 -17.15
N PRO A 225 8.76 6.68 -16.28
CA PRO A 225 9.39 7.99 -16.17
C PRO A 225 10.00 8.51 -17.47
N ALA A 226 10.74 7.65 -18.21
CA ALA A 226 11.30 8.03 -19.51
C ALA A 226 10.20 8.35 -20.52
N TYR A 227 9.16 7.51 -20.60
CA TYR A 227 8.02 7.73 -21.49
C TYR A 227 7.30 9.07 -21.23
N VAL A 228 7.04 9.40 -19.96
CA VAL A 228 6.35 10.64 -19.59
C VAL A 228 7.26 11.86 -19.78
N ARG A 229 8.57 11.70 -19.52
CA ARG A 229 9.55 12.76 -19.79
C ARG A 229 9.61 13.10 -21.28
N ASP A 230 9.66 12.10 -22.14
CA ASP A 230 9.66 12.29 -23.60
C ASP A 230 8.32 12.91 -24.05
N ALA A 231 7.18 12.45 -23.51
CA ALA A 231 5.88 13.04 -23.80
C ALA A 231 5.86 14.54 -23.47
N TRP A 232 6.32 14.94 -22.28
CA TRP A 232 6.42 16.34 -21.88
C TRP A 232 7.35 17.13 -22.81
N GLN A 233 8.54 16.61 -23.14
CA GLN A 233 9.50 17.27 -24.04
C GLN A 233 8.94 17.45 -25.48
N LEU A 234 8.03 16.57 -25.89
CA LEU A 234 7.31 16.65 -27.16
C LEU A 234 6.07 17.56 -27.11
N GLY A 235 5.82 18.23 -25.98
CA GLY A 235 4.67 19.13 -25.81
C GLY A 235 3.35 18.42 -25.52
N LEU A 236 3.38 17.13 -25.16
CA LEU A 236 2.21 16.38 -24.74
C LEU A 236 1.97 16.61 -23.25
N ALA A 237 0.73 16.97 -22.88
CA ALA A 237 0.34 17.23 -21.49
C ALA A 237 0.18 15.90 -20.71
N LYS A 238 1.29 15.33 -20.29
CA LYS A 238 1.37 14.13 -19.44
C LYS A 238 2.30 14.36 -18.27
N GLY A 239 1.94 13.79 -17.11
CA GLY A 239 2.73 13.92 -15.89
C GLY A 239 2.69 12.65 -15.01
N ILE A 240 3.64 12.55 -14.10
CA ILE A 240 3.62 11.61 -12.98
C ILE A 240 3.99 12.33 -11.68
N LEU A 241 3.41 11.86 -10.59
CA LEU A 241 3.79 12.19 -9.22
C LEU A 241 4.18 10.89 -8.53
N ILE A 242 5.37 10.85 -7.93
CA ILE A 242 5.92 9.65 -7.31
C ILE A 242 5.75 9.79 -5.80
N LEU A 243 4.80 9.05 -5.23
CA LEU A 243 4.45 9.06 -3.82
C LEU A 243 5.41 8.23 -2.97
N GLY A 244 6.02 7.21 -3.57
CA GLY A 244 6.71 6.13 -2.88
C GLY A 244 5.77 4.97 -2.53
N HIS A 245 6.34 3.78 -2.31
CA HIS A 245 5.56 2.58 -2.03
C HIS A 245 4.71 2.77 -0.77
N GLU A 246 5.37 3.11 0.31
CA GLU A 246 4.76 3.29 1.63
C GLU A 246 3.62 4.33 1.58
N ARG A 247 3.88 5.57 1.12
CA ARG A 247 2.88 6.66 1.10
C ARG A 247 1.73 6.43 0.11
N SER A 248 1.88 5.52 -0.84
CA SER A 248 0.79 5.14 -1.74
C SER A 248 -0.14 4.06 -1.17
N GLU A 249 0.28 3.31 -0.12
CA GLU A 249 -0.44 2.14 0.39
C GLU A 249 -0.78 2.19 1.89
N GLU A 250 -0.04 2.93 2.72
CA GLU A 250 -0.25 2.92 4.17
C GLU A 250 -1.66 3.34 4.60
N TRP A 251 -2.33 4.14 3.78
CA TRP A 251 -3.70 4.60 4.04
C TRP A 251 -4.70 3.44 4.09
N GLY A 252 -4.43 2.38 3.34
CA GLY A 252 -5.15 1.12 3.48
C GLY A 252 -5.04 0.55 4.88
N MET A 253 -3.86 0.60 5.48
CA MET A 253 -3.61 0.11 6.82
C MET A 253 -4.19 1.03 7.91
N LYS A 254 -4.18 2.35 7.70
CA LYS A 254 -4.80 3.33 8.58
C LYS A 254 -6.33 3.15 8.61
N HIS A 255 -6.96 3.11 7.46
CA HIS A 255 -8.40 2.96 7.31
C HIS A 255 -8.89 1.51 7.52
N MET A 256 -7.98 0.54 7.66
CA MET A 256 -8.34 -0.81 8.10
C MET A 256 -8.75 -0.87 9.57
N VAL A 257 -8.33 0.08 10.42
CA VAL A 257 -8.67 0.09 11.84
C VAL A 257 -10.18 -0.01 12.08
N PRO A 258 -11.06 0.85 11.51
CA PRO A 258 -12.50 0.69 11.65
C PRO A 258 -13.05 -0.57 10.94
N TRP A 259 -12.43 -0.99 9.83
CA TRP A 259 -12.82 -2.20 9.12
C TRP A 259 -12.65 -3.46 9.99
N MET A 260 -11.60 -3.54 10.82
CA MET A 260 -11.36 -4.67 11.70
C MET A 260 -12.39 -4.85 12.82
N ARG A 261 -13.12 -3.80 13.21
CA ARG A 261 -14.06 -3.85 14.36
C ARG A 261 -15.09 -4.97 14.27
N SER A 262 -15.59 -5.27 13.08
CA SER A 262 -16.56 -6.37 12.91
C SER A 262 -15.93 -7.76 13.06
N VAL A 263 -14.60 -7.86 13.06
CA VAL A 263 -13.84 -9.10 13.27
C VAL A 263 -13.44 -9.24 14.74
N VAL A 264 -12.85 -8.18 15.30
CA VAL A 264 -12.21 -8.22 16.62
C VAL A 264 -13.07 -7.65 17.75
N GLY A 265 -14.25 -7.11 17.42
CA GLY A 265 -15.15 -6.51 18.41
C GLY A 265 -14.52 -5.33 19.14
N ASP A 266 -14.51 -5.38 20.46
CA ASP A 266 -14.00 -4.31 21.33
C ASP A 266 -12.49 -4.35 21.56
N LEU A 267 -11.74 -5.29 20.92
CA LEU A 267 -10.29 -5.27 21.03
C LEU A 267 -9.73 -3.95 20.48
N PRO A 268 -8.85 -3.26 21.24
CA PRO A 268 -8.23 -2.05 20.75
C PRO A 268 -7.39 -2.31 19.49
N VAL A 269 -7.66 -1.54 18.44
CA VAL A 269 -6.88 -1.52 17.20
C VAL A 269 -6.38 -0.10 16.98
N ILE A 270 -5.07 0.05 16.76
CA ILE A 270 -4.43 1.34 16.47
C ILE A 270 -3.69 1.26 15.15
N PHE A 271 -3.50 2.39 14.51
CA PHE A 271 -2.60 2.52 13.37
C PHE A 271 -1.23 3.04 13.87
N LEU A 272 -0.16 2.46 13.34
CA LEU A 272 1.21 2.93 13.53
C LEU A 272 1.80 3.26 12.16
N ASP A 273 2.09 4.53 11.94
CA ASP A 273 2.79 5.02 10.75
C ASP A 273 4.20 4.40 10.68
N ALA A 274 4.53 3.76 9.57
CA ALA A 274 5.84 3.15 9.34
C ALA A 274 6.92 4.20 9.06
N GLY A 275 6.51 5.40 8.63
CA GLY A 275 7.39 6.49 8.24
C GLY A 275 7.99 6.30 6.84
N GLU A 276 8.36 7.40 6.21
CA GLU A 276 9.03 7.35 4.91
C GLU A 276 10.38 6.62 5.03
N THR A 277 10.63 5.69 4.11
CA THR A 277 11.89 4.93 4.06
C THR A 277 13.08 5.83 3.69
N PHE A 278 12.83 6.83 2.86
CA PHE A 278 13.86 7.75 2.38
C PHE A 278 13.90 9.03 3.21
N GLN A 279 15.11 9.55 3.38
CA GLN A 279 15.35 10.86 3.95
C GLN A 279 15.89 11.78 2.85
N TYR A 280 15.57 13.06 2.93
CA TYR A 280 15.98 14.06 1.93
C TYR A 280 17.02 15.00 2.57
N MET A 281 18.09 15.32 1.82
CA MET A 281 19.16 16.25 2.22
C MET A 281 18.87 17.65 1.70
#